data_04d2a5b39110e48d680902a9818380ee
#
_entry.id   04d2a5b39110e48d680902a9818380ee
#
_cell.length_a   1.000
_cell.length_b   1.000
_cell.length_c   1.000
_cell.angle_alpha   90.00
_cell.angle_beta   90.00
_cell.angle_gamma   90.00
#
_symmetry.space_group_name_H-M   'P 1'
#
loop_
_entity.id
_entity.type
_entity.pdbx_description
1 polymer ?
#
loop_
_entity_poly.entity_id
_entity_poly.type
_entity_poly.pdbx_seq_one_letter_code
_entity_poly.pdbx_strand_id
1 'polypeptide(L)'
;MIQSVRIKNFKNFKDTTIDGFTKLNIITGENNAGKSNLLEALYCLVGKSMHPCANILEIYDNIRKEPLTIESKNLMFYALDTKKEIQIVTTLDNNQTLDLQIKFIASEYQNTIESQIIPTAEQAQAFSQLKFIFKKGEEEIYNDYLKIARIPNFPPIPNQSSYNRQFNNFKPNLSRKLLPFESAAIITPSDVARKRNVINPNAIHIMDPNVIQAVGKVLDDNQLEKRLNQSLNQFDKNIQAIGFNANNQLKLEVKNIKEKVPLSMFGDGLMKYLHIVSAFIANNATTIYIDEVENGLHFSCMRLLLEKIINFIKKNKDRNLQVFMTTHSQEFVEILDQVIKEKKFTNQTKLFCLEKSSSSIVAEPYYGENLSLYFKNHANLFGGKERFKENNYE
;
A
#
# COMPACT_ATOMS: atom_id res chain seq x y z
N MET A 1 14.99 -9.18 -1.70
CA MET A 1 13.65 -9.41 -1.05
C MET A 1 13.72 -8.95 0.39
N ILE A 2 12.58 -8.54 0.95
CA ILE A 2 12.42 -8.26 2.38
C ILE A 2 12.50 -9.57 3.15
N GLN A 3 13.34 -9.64 4.20
CA GLN A 3 13.48 -10.81 5.07
C GLN A 3 12.75 -10.59 6.40
N SER A 4 12.84 -9.37 6.93
CA SER A 4 12.22 -9.02 8.20
C SER A 4 11.81 -7.56 8.24
N VAL A 5 10.92 -7.23 9.17
CA VAL A 5 10.56 -5.84 9.49
C VAL A 5 10.41 -5.68 11.00
N ARG A 6 10.95 -4.59 11.54
CA ARG A 6 10.66 -4.10 12.88
C ARG A 6 9.93 -2.77 12.78
N ILE A 7 8.81 -2.66 13.47
CA ILE A 7 7.93 -1.48 13.43
C ILE A 7 7.74 -0.97 14.86
N LYS A 8 8.14 0.28 15.10
CA LYS A 8 7.97 0.97 16.39
C LYS A 8 7.11 2.21 16.24
N ASN A 9 6.20 2.39 17.18
CA ASN A 9 5.33 3.56 17.33
C ASN A 9 4.55 3.97 16.07
N PHE A 10 4.28 3.04 15.17
CA PHE A 10 3.54 3.29 13.94
C PHE A 10 2.12 2.73 14.05
N LYS A 11 1.13 3.59 13.98
CA LYS A 11 -0.30 3.26 14.04
C LYS A 11 -0.64 2.37 15.24
N ASN A 12 -0.99 1.11 15.03
CA ASN A 12 -1.28 0.16 16.11
C ASN A 12 -0.08 -0.69 16.54
N PHE A 13 1.11 -0.48 15.93
CA PHE A 13 2.34 -1.15 16.32
C PHE A 13 3.11 -0.35 17.37
N LYS A 14 3.24 -0.87 18.57
CA LYS A 14 4.09 -0.29 19.61
C LYS A 14 5.56 -0.62 19.40
N ASP A 15 5.88 -1.90 19.32
CA ASP A 15 7.17 -2.46 18.93
C ASP A 15 6.92 -3.92 18.52
N THR A 16 7.02 -4.21 17.24
CA THR A 16 6.73 -5.52 16.67
C THR A 16 7.79 -5.87 15.65
N THR A 17 8.32 -7.07 15.74
CA THR A 17 9.24 -7.64 14.77
C THR A 17 8.60 -8.83 14.08
N ILE A 18 8.72 -8.89 12.76
CA ILE A 18 8.21 -9.99 11.93
C ILE A 18 9.36 -10.46 11.04
N ASP A 19 9.71 -11.75 11.16
CA ASP A 19 10.86 -12.32 10.50
C ASP A 19 10.49 -13.45 9.53
N GLY A 20 11.38 -13.67 8.57
CA GLY A 20 11.33 -14.83 7.70
C GLY A 20 10.28 -14.71 6.59
N PHE A 21 10.11 -13.54 6.00
CA PHE A 21 9.29 -13.38 4.80
C PHE A 21 9.83 -14.21 3.64
N THR A 22 8.91 -14.72 2.84
CA THR A 22 9.18 -15.56 1.67
C THR A 22 8.70 -14.86 0.39
N LYS A 23 8.61 -15.58 -0.74
CA LYS A 23 8.11 -15.00 -1.99
C LYS A 23 6.62 -14.67 -1.96
N LEU A 24 5.83 -15.48 -1.23
CA LEU A 24 4.41 -15.28 -1.07
C LEU A 24 4.07 -15.22 0.43
N ASN A 25 3.65 -14.07 0.90
CA ASN A 25 3.36 -13.80 2.31
C ASN A 25 1.89 -13.46 2.47
N ILE A 26 1.19 -14.22 3.28
CA ILE A 26 -0.21 -14.01 3.61
C ILE A 26 -0.30 -13.48 5.02
N ILE A 27 -1.04 -12.41 5.21
CA ILE A 27 -1.22 -11.76 6.50
C ILE A 27 -2.69 -11.88 6.88
N THR A 28 -2.97 -12.57 7.98
CA THR A 28 -4.31 -12.78 8.50
C THR A 28 -4.40 -12.30 9.95
N GLY A 29 -5.56 -12.41 10.56
CA GLY A 29 -5.83 -11.98 11.93
C GLY A 29 -7.17 -11.29 12.05
N GLU A 30 -7.59 -11.01 13.28
CA GLU A 30 -8.85 -10.32 13.56
C GLU A 30 -8.94 -8.94 12.89
N ASN A 31 -10.17 -8.41 12.85
CA ASN A 31 -10.37 -7.04 12.43
C ASN A 31 -9.58 -6.09 13.36
N ASN A 32 -8.96 -5.07 12.77
CA ASN A 32 -8.11 -4.15 13.51
C ASN A 32 -6.81 -4.76 14.11
N ALA A 33 -6.41 -5.97 13.71
CA ALA A 33 -5.13 -6.56 14.12
C ALA A 33 -3.91 -5.89 13.48
N GLY A 34 -4.11 -4.98 12.51
CA GLY A 34 -3.02 -4.23 11.90
C GLY A 34 -2.56 -4.76 10.54
N LYS A 35 -3.31 -5.64 9.91
CA LYS A 35 -2.96 -6.22 8.59
C LYS A 35 -2.60 -5.17 7.54
N SER A 36 -3.51 -4.24 7.27
CA SER A 36 -3.28 -3.14 6.32
C SER A 36 -2.15 -2.21 6.78
N ASN A 37 -2.04 -1.96 8.11
CA ASN A 37 -0.98 -1.12 8.64
C ASN A 37 0.42 -1.75 8.48
N LEU A 38 0.51 -3.09 8.50
CA LEU A 38 1.76 -3.80 8.17
C LEU A 38 2.14 -3.60 6.70
N LEU A 39 1.19 -3.72 5.77
CA LEU A 39 1.45 -3.44 4.35
C LEU A 39 1.91 -2.00 4.15
N GLU A 40 1.27 -1.05 4.81
CA GLU A 40 1.67 0.36 4.72
C GLU A 40 3.07 0.61 5.30
N ALA A 41 3.43 -0.01 6.43
CA ALA A 41 4.76 0.11 7.00
C ALA A 41 5.84 -0.41 6.03
N LEU A 42 5.60 -1.56 5.41
CA LEU A 42 6.48 -2.12 4.39
C LEU A 42 6.53 -1.21 3.15
N TYR A 43 5.39 -0.68 2.71
CA TYR A 43 5.30 0.21 1.56
C TYR A 43 6.02 1.55 1.80
N CYS A 44 6.05 2.07 3.02
CA CYS A 44 6.82 3.26 3.35
C CYS A 44 8.30 3.10 2.97
N LEU A 45 8.88 1.93 3.22
CA LEU A 45 10.29 1.63 2.94
C LEU A 45 10.53 1.11 1.53
N VAL A 46 9.71 0.17 1.09
CA VAL A 46 9.84 -0.52 -0.20
C VAL A 46 8.58 -0.24 -1.01
N GLY A 47 8.33 1.04 -1.26
CA GLY A 47 7.20 1.52 -2.02
C GLY A 47 7.55 1.84 -3.48
N LYS A 48 6.65 2.55 -4.14
CA LYS A 48 6.79 2.99 -5.53
C LYS A 48 7.90 4.02 -5.71
N SER A 49 8.14 4.84 -4.69
CA SER A 49 9.22 5.81 -4.66
C SER A 49 10.38 5.32 -3.80
N MET A 50 11.60 5.65 -4.20
CA MET A 50 12.77 5.48 -3.33
C MET A 50 12.77 6.48 -2.16
N HIS A 51 11.92 7.50 -2.20
CA HIS A 51 11.79 8.48 -1.15
C HIS A 51 10.62 8.13 -0.22
N PRO A 52 10.86 7.75 1.04
CA PRO A 52 9.82 7.28 1.97
C PRO A 52 8.67 8.28 2.18
N CYS A 53 8.98 9.59 2.22
CA CYS A 53 7.98 10.63 2.34
C CYS A 53 6.96 10.60 1.17
N ALA A 54 7.44 10.35 -0.05
CA ALA A 54 6.55 10.23 -1.21
C ALA A 54 5.63 9.01 -1.10
N ASN A 55 6.13 7.89 -0.57
CA ASN A 55 5.32 6.70 -0.34
C ASN A 55 4.25 6.95 0.73
N ILE A 56 4.60 7.66 1.80
CA ILE A 56 3.64 8.02 2.87
C ILE A 56 2.55 8.94 2.31
N LEU A 57 2.90 9.96 1.54
CA LEU A 57 1.90 10.82 0.91
C LEU A 57 1.00 10.04 -0.04
N GLU A 58 1.55 9.08 -0.80
CA GLU A 58 0.74 8.20 -1.65
C GLU A 58 -0.24 7.34 -0.84
N ILE A 59 0.16 6.84 0.33
CA ILE A 59 -0.74 6.11 1.23
C ILE A 59 -1.92 6.99 1.65
N TYR A 60 -1.65 8.21 2.09
CA TYR A 60 -2.71 9.09 2.58
C TYR A 60 -3.59 9.65 1.46
N ASP A 61 -3.00 10.12 0.37
CA ASP A 61 -3.75 10.78 -0.71
C ASP A 61 -4.50 9.79 -1.60
N ASN A 62 -3.87 8.67 -1.96
CA ASN A 62 -4.40 7.77 -2.98
C ASN A 62 -5.03 6.50 -2.37
N ILE A 63 -4.41 5.93 -1.34
CA ILE A 63 -4.87 4.67 -0.77
C ILE A 63 -5.99 4.92 0.24
N ARG A 64 -5.74 5.78 1.24
CA ARG A 64 -6.74 6.10 2.26
C ARG A 64 -7.73 7.17 1.85
N LYS A 65 -7.40 7.97 0.83
CA LYS A 65 -8.17 9.15 0.37
C LYS A 65 -8.40 10.17 1.51
N GLU A 66 -7.52 10.18 2.46
CA GLU A 66 -7.51 11.10 3.60
C GLU A 66 -6.19 11.88 3.55
N PRO A 67 -6.17 13.11 3.07
CA PRO A 67 -4.95 13.90 2.97
C PRO A 67 -4.31 14.07 4.35
N LEU A 68 -2.97 14.07 4.38
CA LEU A 68 -2.22 14.25 5.61
C LEU A 68 -2.35 15.71 6.08
N THR A 69 -3.16 15.92 7.12
CA THR A 69 -3.43 17.24 7.74
C THR A 69 -2.75 17.34 9.11
N ILE A 70 -2.82 18.52 9.73
CA ILE A 70 -2.37 18.72 11.11
C ILE A 70 -3.12 17.80 12.08
N GLU A 71 -4.41 17.59 11.85
CA GLU A 71 -5.25 16.75 12.66
C GLU A 71 -4.97 15.26 12.41
N SER A 72 -4.88 14.85 11.15
CA SER A 72 -4.72 13.44 10.77
C SER A 72 -3.30 12.89 10.97
N LYS A 73 -2.25 13.74 11.01
CA LYS A 73 -0.85 13.29 11.19
C LYS A 73 -0.65 12.46 12.45
N ASN A 74 -1.39 12.77 13.53
CA ASN A 74 -1.26 12.06 14.80
C ASN A 74 -1.65 10.59 14.66
N LEU A 75 -2.53 10.26 13.69
CA LEU A 75 -2.97 8.90 13.39
C LEU A 75 -1.84 7.99 12.89
N MET A 76 -0.70 8.55 12.52
CA MET A 76 0.50 7.78 12.18
C MET A 76 1.18 7.20 13.42
N PHE A 77 1.05 7.86 14.58
CA PHE A 77 1.78 7.53 15.79
C PHE A 77 0.97 6.56 16.66
N TYR A 78 1.66 5.59 17.28
CA TYR A 78 1.03 4.66 18.20
C TYR A 78 0.40 5.42 19.39
N ALA A 79 -0.85 5.10 19.70
CA ALA A 79 -1.64 5.78 20.74
C ALA A 79 -1.70 7.31 20.57
N LEU A 80 -1.53 7.82 19.35
CA LEU A 80 -1.47 9.25 19.01
C LEU A 80 -0.33 10.02 19.70
N ASP A 81 0.67 9.32 20.24
CA ASP A 81 1.79 9.89 20.98
C ASP A 81 2.88 10.41 20.03
N THR A 82 2.74 11.66 19.61
CA THR A 82 3.69 12.33 18.71
C THR A 82 5.04 12.67 19.36
N LYS A 83 5.18 12.49 20.69
CA LYS A 83 6.47 12.69 21.38
C LYS A 83 7.45 11.57 21.10
N LYS A 84 6.93 10.41 20.69
CA LYS A 84 7.76 9.24 20.34
C LYS A 84 8.03 9.21 18.85
N GLU A 85 9.23 8.84 18.51
CA GLU A 85 9.64 8.63 17.12
C GLU A 85 9.03 7.34 16.56
N ILE A 86 8.55 7.39 15.32
CA ILE A 86 8.25 6.20 14.54
C ILE A 86 9.58 5.68 13.98
N GLN A 87 9.79 4.37 14.09
CA GLN A 87 10.91 3.70 13.42
C GLN A 87 10.42 2.45 12.70
N ILE A 88 10.77 2.33 11.43
CA ILE A 88 10.50 1.14 10.61
C ILE A 88 11.84 0.67 10.03
N VAL A 89 12.27 -0.52 10.42
CA VAL A 89 13.52 -1.12 9.95
C VAL A 89 13.23 -2.40 9.20
N THR A 90 13.75 -2.53 8.00
CA THR A 90 13.61 -3.73 7.17
C THR A 90 14.98 -4.29 6.84
N THR A 91 15.15 -5.61 6.97
CA THR A 91 16.35 -6.31 6.51
C THR A 91 16.06 -7.00 5.18
N LEU A 92 16.96 -6.85 4.23
CA LEU A 92 16.89 -7.46 2.91
C LEU A 92 17.71 -8.76 2.86
N ASP A 93 17.50 -9.58 1.83
CA ASP A 93 18.18 -10.87 1.60
C ASP A 93 19.71 -10.77 1.44
N ASN A 94 20.23 -9.59 1.14
CA ASN A 94 21.66 -9.29 1.11
C ASN A 94 22.21 -8.74 2.44
N ASN A 95 21.47 -8.92 3.53
CA ASN A 95 21.74 -8.37 4.86
C ASN A 95 21.79 -6.83 4.93
N GLN A 96 21.35 -6.14 3.89
CA GLN A 96 21.24 -4.70 3.88
C GLN A 96 20.00 -4.26 4.67
N THR A 97 20.15 -3.25 5.50
CA THR A 97 19.03 -2.66 6.26
C THR A 97 18.56 -1.36 5.64
N LEU A 98 17.25 -1.15 5.69
CA LEU A 98 16.60 0.12 5.39
C LEU A 98 15.96 0.58 6.70
N ASP A 99 16.31 1.77 7.17
CA ASP A 99 15.79 2.37 8.43
C ASP A 99 15.13 3.70 8.12
N LEU A 100 13.83 3.79 8.42
CA LEU A 100 13.05 5.01 8.32
C LEU A 100 12.67 5.48 9.73
N GLN A 101 13.07 6.70 10.06
CA GLN A 101 12.70 7.38 11.30
C GLN A 101 11.83 8.59 10.96
N ILE A 102 10.71 8.75 11.69
CA ILE A 102 9.80 9.87 11.52
C ILE A 102 9.59 10.53 12.87
N LYS A 103 9.94 11.82 12.95
CA LYS A 103 9.77 12.65 14.16
C LYS A 103 8.79 13.76 13.89
N PHE A 104 7.90 13.98 14.83
CA PHE A 104 7.09 15.18 14.85
C PHE A 104 7.90 16.34 15.46
N ILE A 105 7.93 17.45 14.75
CA ILE A 105 8.55 18.69 15.23
C ILE A 105 7.45 19.74 15.33
N ALA A 106 7.08 20.11 16.56
CA ALA A 106 6.24 21.26 16.78
C ALA A 106 7.03 22.51 16.36
N SER A 107 6.42 23.40 15.58
CA SER A 107 7.04 24.69 15.30
C SER A 107 7.04 25.51 16.59
N GLU A 108 8.13 25.51 17.30
CA GLU A 108 8.42 26.61 18.23
C GLU A 108 8.69 27.84 17.36
N TYR A 109 7.86 28.85 17.51
CA TYR A 109 8.12 30.16 16.91
C TYR A 109 9.41 30.70 17.56
N GLN A 110 10.55 30.54 16.89
CA GLN A 110 11.71 31.33 17.24
C GLN A 110 11.36 32.75 16.86
N ASN A 111 11.18 33.60 17.89
CA ASN A 111 11.10 35.04 17.78
C ASN A 111 12.40 35.58 17.12
N THR A 112 12.51 35.47 15.81
CA THR A 112 13.46 36.28 15.06
C THR A 112 12.84 37.67 14.95
N ILE A 113 13.32 38.51 15.83
CA ILE A 113 13.04 39.96 15.92
C ILE A 113 13.58 40.62 14.66
N GLU A 114 12.86 40.59 13.54
CA GLU A 114 13.19 41.45 12.40
C GLU A 114 12.00 41.82 11.50
N SER A 115 10.78 41.60 11.88
CA SER A 115 9.64 42.22 11.20
C SER A 115 8.55 42.62 12.18
N GLN A 116 8.15 43.89 12.16
CA GLN A 116 7.15 44.50 13.04
C GLN A 116 5.71 44.03 12.83
N ILE A 117 5.50 42.81 12.36
CA ILE A 117 4.19 42.21 12.22
C ILE A 117 4.14 41.08 13.26
N ILE A 118 3.54 41.32 14.40
CA ILE A 118 3.19 40.32 15.41
C ILE A 118 2.14 39.41 14.78
N PRO A 119 2.48 38.14 14.42
CA PRO A 119 1.45 37.24 13.90
C PRO A 119 0.44 36.97 15.00
N THR A 120 -0.82 36.92 14.65
CA THR A 120 -1.88 36.52 15.60
C THR A 120 -1.60 35.09 16.10
N ALA A 121 -2.08 34.77 17.32
CA ALA A 121 -1.91 33.43 17.89
C ALA A 121 -2.40 32.30 16.96
N GLU A 122 -3.35 32.60 16.08
CA GLU A 122 -3.83 31.67 15.03
C GLU A 122 -2.80 31.46 13.89
N GLN A 123 -1.99 32.45 13.56
CA GLN A 123 -0.92 32.34 12.57
C GLN A 123 0.30 31.59 13.12
N ALA A 124 0.54 31.66 14.43
CA ALA A 124 1.62 30.95 15.09
C ALA A 124 1.41 29.41 15.16
N GLN A 125 0.16 28.94 15.11
CA GLN A 125 -0.19 27.51 15.10
C GLN A 125 -0.13 26.87 13.70
N ALA A 126 0.27 27.62 12.67
CA ALA A 126 0.00 27.26 11.28
C ALA A 126 0.86 26.14 10.67
N PHE A 127 1.99 25.76 11.27
CA PHE A 127 2.88 24.80 10.65
C PHE A 127 3.37 23.74 11.62
N SER A 128 3.05 22.51 11.32
CA SER A 128 3.67 21.34 11.93
C SER A 128 4.59 20.68 10.91
N GLN A 129 5.68 20.10 11.37
CA GLN A 129 6.64 19.44 10.50
C GLN A 129 6.81 17.97 10.94
N LEU A 130 6.90 17.09 9.94
CA LEU A 130 7.41 15.75 10.12
C LEU A 130 8.81 15.70 9.55
N LYS A 131 9.79 15.32 10.37
CA LYS A 131 11.15 15.06 9.95
C LYS A 131 11.28 13.60 9.56
N PHE A 132 11.83 13.34 8.39
CA PHE A 132 12.10 12.01 7.86
C PHE A 132 13.60 11.80 7.77
N ILE A 133 14.11 10.76 8.41
CA ILE A 133 15.49 10.30 8.26
C ILE A 133 15.44 8.91 7.67
N PHE A 134 16.05 8.70 6.53
CA PHE A 134 16.11 7.40 5.86
C PHE A 134 17.57 6.99 5.66
N LYS A 135 17.89 5.79 6.14
CA LYS A 135 19.22 5.21 6.06
C LYS A 135 19.20 3.89 5.30
N LYS A 136 20.29 3.62 4.62
CA LYS A 136 20.57 2.36 3.95
C LYS A 136 21.89 1.81 4.51
N GLY A 137 21.79 0.82 5.39
CA GLY A 137 22.91 0.45 6.25
C GLY A 137 23.25 1.59 7.22
N GLU A 138 24.51 2.00 7.23
CA GLU A 138 24.98 3.14 8.03
C GLU A 138 24.85 4.48 7.29
N GLU A 139 24.62 4.46 5.98
CA GLU A 139 24.54 5.67 5.15
C GLU A 139 23.17 6.34 5.27
N GLU A 140 23.17 7.62 5.61
CA GLU A 140 21.98 8.47 5.59
C GLU A 140 21.72 8.94 4.15
N ILE A 141 20.62 8.44 3.56
CA ILE A 141 20.24 8.75 2.17
C ILE A 141 19.39 10.01 2.10
N TYR A 142 18.47 10.19 3.07
CA TYR A 142 17.56 11.33 3.13
C TYR A 142 17.40 11.84 4.56
N ASN A 143 17.34 13.18 4.67
CA ASN A 143 17.02 13.87 5.90
C ASN A 143 16.18 15.10 5.52
N ASP A 144 14.88 14.88 5.39
CA ASP A 144 13.94 15.85 4.82
C ASP A 144 12.81 16.18 5.79
N TYR A 145 12.13 17.29 5.53
CA TYR A 145 11.01 17.77 6.30
C TYR A 145 9.76 17.85 5.43
N LEU A 146 8.65 17.33 5.93
CA LEU A 146 7.32 17.56 5.38
C LEU A 146 6.62 18.62 6.23
N LYS A 147 6.36 19.78 5.66
CA LYS A 147 5.53 20.81 6.28
C LYS A 147 4.06 20.45 6.05
N ILE A 148 3.31 20.39 7.14
CA ILE A 148 1.87 20.15 7.11
C ILE A 148 1.20 21.48 7.47
N ALA A 149 0.55 22.11 6.49
CA ALA A 149 -0.19 23.33 6.69
C ALA A 149 -1.58 23.03 7.28
N ARG A 150 -2.08 23.90 8.15
CA ARG A 150 -3.49 23.91 8.50
C ARG A 150 -4.26 24.42 7.29
N ILE A 151 -5.19 23.64 6.78
CA ILE A 151 -6.13 24.14 5.76
C ILE A 151 -7.08 25.07 6.53
N PRO A 152 -7.08 26.40 6.26
CA PRO A 152 -8.12 27.26 6.83
C PRO A 152 -9.47 26.67 6.44
N ASN A 153 -10.48 26.79 7.31
CA ASN A 153 -11.86 26.41 7.00
C ASN A 153 -12.37 27.21 5.80
N PHE A 154 -12.00 26.79 4.59
CA PHE A 154 -12.67 27.25 3.39
C PHE A 154 -13.93 26.44 3.19
N PRO A 155 -15.06 27.07 2.85
CA PRO A 155 -16.22 26.34 2.41
C PRO A 155 -15.84 25.46 1.20
N PRO A 156 -16.46 24.28 1.03
CA PRO A 156 -16.14 23.38 -0.07
C PRO A 156 -16.25 24.13 -1.40
N ILE A 157 -15.13 24.22 -2.11
CA ILE A 157 -15.06 24.90 -3.40
C ILE A 157 -15.68 23.96 -4.45
N PRO A 158 -16.69 24.40 -5.19
CA PRO A 158 -17.45 23.55 -6.10
C PRO A 158 -16.72 23.08 -7.36
N ASN A 159 -15.44 23.39 -7.59
CA ASN A 159 -14.72 22.95 -8.79
C ASN A 159 -13.21 22.83 -8.57
N GLN A 160 -12.69 21.62 -8.73
CA GLN A 160 -11.26 21.29 -8.62
C GLN A 160 -10.31 22.03 -9.57
N SER A 161 -10.83 22.73 -10.59
CA SER A 161 -10.00 23.45 -11.57
C SER A 161 -9.41 24.76 -11.06
N SER A 162 -9.91 25.32 -9.96
CA SER A 162 -9.42 26.59 -9.38
C SER A 162 -8.29 26.39 -8.36
N TYR A 163 -8.13 25.20 -7.78
CA TYR A 163 -7.07 24.90 -6.80
C TYR A 163 -5.66 25.04 -7.40
N ASN A 164 -5.50 24.70 -8.67
CA ASN A 164 -4.20 24.78 -9.35
C ASN A 164 -3.78 26.21 -9.73
N ARG A 165 -4.65 27.22 -9.68
CA ARG A 165 -4.32 28.59 -10.10
C ARG A 165 -3.77 29.48 -8.99
N GLN A 166 -4.16 29.28 -7.74
CA GLN A 166 -3.70 30.15 -6.65
C GLN A 166 -2.31 29.78 -6.11
N PHE A 167 -1.87 28.51 -6.24
CA PHE A 167 -0.54 28.08 -5.81
C PHE A 167 0.55 28.26 -6.87
N ASN A 168 0.20 28.48 -8.14
CA ASN A 168 1.17 28.69 -9.22
C ASN A 168 1.83 30.08 -9.23
N ASN A 169 1.38 31.03 -8.40
CA ASN A 169 1.96 32.38 -8.32
C ASN A 169 3.09 32.51 -7.30
N PHE A 170 3.42 31.47 -6.53
CA PHE A 170 4.63 31.42 -5.74
C PHE A 170 5.76 30.81 -6.57
N LYS A 171 6.45 31.61 -7.37
CA LYS A 171 7.75 31.26 -7.92
C LYS A 171 8.80 31.49 -6.84
N PRO A 172 9.44 30.49 -6.26
CA PRO A 172 10.65 30.70 -5.49
C PRO A 172 11.76 31.03 -6.49
N ASN A 173 12.38 32.19 -6.31
CA ASN A 173 13.61 32.57 -7.01
C ASN A 173 14.73 31.59 -6.58
N LEU A 174 15.02 30.64 -7.42
CA LEU A 174 16.09 29.66 -7.25
C LEU A 174 17.41 30.27 -7.69
N SER A 175 18.04 31.11 -6.85
CA SER A 175 19.44 31.47 -6.98
C SER A 175 20.22 30.93 -5.76
N ARG A 176 20.94 29.89 -6.03
CA ARG A 176 22.18 29.34 -5.45
C ARG A 176 22.75 30.00 -4.17
N LYS A 177 22.55 29.37 -3.08
CA LYS A 177 23.37 28.98 -1.92
C LYS A 177 22.44 28.66 -0.76
N LEU A 178 22.01 27.41 -0.71
CA LEU A 178 21.10 26.93 0.34
C LEU A 178 21.91 26.76 1.64
N LEU A 179 21.65 27.61 2.62
CA LEU A 179 21.97 27.35 4.00
C LEU A 179 21.05 26.21 4.51
N PRO A 180 21.47 25.37 5.46
CA PRO A 180 20.74 24.16 5.87
C PRO A 180 19.30 24.39 6.36
N PHE A 181 18.89 25.60 6.61
CA PHE A 181 17.56 25.99 7.09
C PHE A 181 16.58 26.44 6.01
N GLU A 182 17.03 26.68 4.77
CA GLU A 182 16.17 27.16 3.69
C GLU A 182 15.59 26.06 2.78
N SER A 183 16.00 24.82 2.97
CA SER A 183 15.51 23.68 2.19
C SER A 183 14.18 23.10 2.67
N ALA A 184 13.50 23.77 3.59
CA ALA A 184 12.13 23.42 3.94
C ALA A 184 11.17 23.88 2.84
N ALA A 185 11.32 23.33 1.64
CA ALA A 185 10.32 23.48 0.60
C ALA A 185 9.01 22.91 1.12
N ILE A 186 7.92 23.64 0.95
CA ILE A 186 6.58 23.07 1.00
C ILE A 186 6.60 22.00 -0.08
N ILE A 187 6.69 20.72 0.30
CA ILE A 187 6.55 19.63 -0.66
C ILE A 187 5.09 19.63 -1.05
N THR A 188 4.77 20.32 -2.11
CA THR A 188 3.44 20.25 -2.70
C THR A 188 3.29 18.89 -3.38
N PRO A 189 2.07 18.38 -3.58
CA PRO A 189 1.85 17.18 -4.39
C PRO A 189 2.54 17.23 -5.75
N SER A 190 2.72 18.43 -6.33
CA SER A 190 3.46 18.64 -7.58
C SER A 190 4.98 18.43 -7.44
N ASP A 191 5.59 18.77 -6.31
CA ASP A 191 7.02 18.57 -6.07
C ASP A 191 7.33 17.09 -5.82
N VAL A 192 6.43 16.38 -5.13
CA VAL A 192 6.47 14.93 -4.99
C VAL A 192 6.30 14.26 -6.36
N ALA A 193 5.40 14.78 -7.21
CA ALA A 193 5.21 14.27 -8.57
C ALA A 193 6.46 14.48 -9.44
N ARG A 194 7.18 15.60 -9.31
CA ARG A 194 8.45 15.83 -10.01
C ARG A 194 9.57 14.92 -9.51
N LYS A 195 9.67 14.69 -8.22
CA LYS A 195 10.60 13.70 -7.64
C LYS A 195 10.22 12.26 -8.00
N ARG A 196 8.94 11.99 -8.34
CA ARG A 196 8.47 10.67 -8.85
C ARG A 196 9.13 10.24 -10.17
N ASN A 197 9.63 11.15 -10.99
CA ASN A 197 10.30 10.83 -12.25
C ASN A 197 11.69 10.18 -12.10
N VAL A 198 12.23 10.09 -10.88
CA VAL A 198 13.49 9.37 -10.55
C VAL A 198 13.20 7.96 -10.04
N ILE A 199 12.09 7.36 -10.47
CA ILE A 199 11.54 6.16 -9.87
C ILE A 199 11.89 4.95 -10.70
N ASN A 200 12.58 4.03 -10.05
CA ASN A 200 12.50 2.62 -10.40
C ASN A 200 11.32 2.04 -9.60
N PRO A 201 10.14 1.77 -10.20
CA PRO A 201 8.97 1.36 -9.45
C PRO A 201 9.15 -0.09 -8.96
N ASN A 202 9.82 -0.23 -7.81
CA ASN A 202 10.12 -1.53 -7.25
C ASN A 202 8.94 -2.15 -6.49
N ALA A 203 7.86 -1.38 -6.24
CA ALA A 203 6.70 -1.88 -5.52
C ALA A 203 5.38 -1.26 -6.02
N ILE A 204 4.30 -2.04 -5.88
CA ILE A 204 2.94 -1.63 -6.22
C ILE A 204 2.04 -1.97 -5.05
N HIS A 205 1.22 -1.00 -4.67
CA HIS A 205 0.14 -1.21 -3.71
C HIS A 205 -1.19 -1.27 -4.47
N ILE A 206 -1.91 -2.39 -4.36
CA ILE A 206 -3.14 -2.62 -5.12
C ILE A 206 -4.40 -2.12 -4.38
N MET A 207 -4.25 -1.23 -3.45
CA MET A 207 -5.37 -0.40 -2.98
C MET A 207 -5.55 0.88 -3.82
N ASP A 208 -4.58 1.18 -4.69
CA ASP A 208 -4.70 2.31 -5.60
C ASP A 208 -5.91 2.07 -6.53
N PRO A 209 -6.97 2.90 -6.47
CA PRO A 209 -8.19 2.68 -7.25
C PRO A 209 -8.00 2.90 -8.75
N ASN A 210 -6.78 3.19 -9.21
CA ASN A 210 -6.54 3.56 -10.59
C ASN A 210 -6.32 2.35 -11.51
N VAL A 211 -7.33 1.46 -11.56
CA VAL A 211 -7.40 0.34 -12.51
C VAL A 211 -7.15 0.83 -13.94
N ILE A 212 -7.67 2.00 -14.31
CA ILE A 212 -7.52 2.61 -15.64
C ILE A 212 -6.05 2.79 -15.99
N GLN A 213 -5.23 3.30 -15.07
CA GLN A 213 -3.80 3.50 -15.32
C GLN A 213 -3.02 2.18 -15.44
N ALA A 214 -3.37 1.19 -14.60
CA ALA A 214 -2.73 -0.12 -14.66
C ALA A 214 -3.05 -0.84 -15.97
N VAL A 215 -4.31 -0.83 -16.40
CA VAL A 215 -4.77 -1.41 -17.65
C VAL A 215 -4.20 -0.65 -18.85
N GLY A 216 -4.17 0.69 -18.81
CA GLY A 216 -3.62 1.52 -19.89
C GLY A 216 -2.21 1.12 -20.27
N LYS A 217 -1.32 0.95 -19.28
CA LYS A 217 0.06 0.49 -19.51
C LYS A 217 0.16 -0.90 -20.18
N VAL A 218 -0.84 -1.76 -19.95
CA VAL A 218 -0.89 -3.08 -20.59
C VAL A 218 -1.38 -2.95 -22.02
N LEU A 219 -2.35 -2.08 -22.28
CA LEU A 219 -2.93 -1.90 -23.62
C LEU A 219 -2.03 -1.14 -24.58
N ASP A 220 -0.99 -0.45 -24.08
CA ASP A 220 0.03 0.21 -24.91
C ASP A 220 1.02 -0.80 -25.56
N ASP A 221 0.98 -2.09 -25.14
CA ASP A 221 1.84 -3.15 -25.64
C ASP A 221 0.99 -4.34 -26.12
N ASN A 222 1.02 -4.63 -27.41
CA ASN A 222 0.22 -5.70 -28.04
C ASN A 222 0.44 -7.09 -27.42
N GLN A 223 1.64 -7.40 -26.91
CA GLN A 223 1.91 -8.68 -26.27
C GLN A 223 1.30 -8.74 -24.86
N LEU A 224 1.38 -7.64 -24.12
CA LEU A 224 0.80 -7.54 -22.79
C LEU A 224 -0.74 -7.51 -22.88
N GLU A 225 -1.30 -6.79 -23.85
CA GLU A 225 -2.73 -6.79 -24.15
C GLU A 225 -3.26 -8.20 -24.40
N LYS A 226 -2.59 -8.96 -25.29
CA LYS A 226 -2.95 -10.35 -25.57
C LYS A 226 -2.97 -11.21 -24.30
N ARG A 227 -1.99 -11.04 -23.42
CA ARG A 227 -1.91 -11.76 -22.14
C ARG A 227 -3.04 -11.36 -21.20
N LEU A 228 -3.41 -10.08 -21.17
CA LEU A 228 -4.53 -9.58 -20.38
C LEU A 228 -5.85 -10.16 -20.89
N ASN A 229 -6.09 -10.09 -22.20
CA ASN A 229 -7.31 -10.64 -22.82
C ASN A 229 -7.45 -12.15 -22.59
N GLN A 230 -6.35 -12.91 -22.66
CA GLN A 230 -6.35 -14.32 -22.29
C GLN A 230 -6.69 -14.53 -20.80
N SER A 231 -6.23 -13.65 -19.93
CA SER A 231 -6.54 -13.72 -18.51
C SER A 231 -8.00 -13.40 -18.21
N LEU A 232 -8.57 -12.42 -18.91
CA LEU A 232 -9.99 -12.07 -18.80
C LEU A 232 -10.90 -13.19 -19.30
N ASN A 233 -10.56 -13.81 -20.42
CA ASN A 233 -11.30 -14.96 -20.94
C ASN A 233 -11.28 -16.17 -20.00
N GLN A 234 -10.23 -16.34 -19.18
CA GLN A 234 -10.18 -17.36 -18.13
C GLN A 234 -11.05 -17.00 -16.93
N PHE A 235 -11.19 -15.72 -16.63
CA PHE A 235 -12.08 -15.22 -15.57
C PHE A 235 -13.55 -15.40 -15.96
N ASP A 236 -13.91 -14.96 -17.18
CA ASP A 236 -15.22 -15.16 -17.79
C ASP A 236 -15.05 -15.47 -19.29
N LYS A 237 -15.49 -16.66 -19.70
CA LYS A 237 -15.39 -17.15 -21.09
C LYS A 237 -16.15 -16.29 -22.10
N ASN A 238 -17.06 -15.44 -21.64
CA ASN A 238 -17.79 -14.50 -22.49
C ASN A 238 -16.99 -13.23 -22.77
N ILE A 239 -15.99 -12.88 -21.98
CA ILE A 239 -15.14 -11.70 -22.20
C ILE A 239 -14.07 -12.04 -23.23
N GLN A 240 -14.05 -11.32 -24.34
CA GLN A 240 -13.12 -11.52 -25.44
C GLN A 240 -11.93 -10.57 -25.37
N ALA A 241 -12.18 -9.29 -25.12
CA ALA A 241 -11.17 -8.26 -25.07
C ALA A 241 -11.57 -7.08 -24.18
N ILE A 242 -10.57 -6.28 -23.80
CA ILE A 242 -10.75 -5.00 -23.13
C ILE A 242 -10.05 -3.91 -23.94
N GLY A 243 -10.60 -2.71 -23.93
CA GLY A 243 -10.01 -1.55 -24.60
C GLY A 243 -10.64 -0.24 -24.15
N PHE A 244 -10.09 0.86 -24.62
CA PHE A 244 -10.63 2.19 -24.41
C PHE A 244 -11.62 2.58 -25.52
N ASN A 245 -12.65 3.34 -25.16
CA ASN A 245 -13.45 4.09 -26.13
C ASN A 245 -12.84 5.48 -26.40
N ALA A 246 -13.45 6.24 -27.30
CA ALA A 246 -13.03 7.61 -27.64
C ALA A 246 -13.03 8.57 -26.44
N ASN A 247 -13.76 8.25 -25.37
CA ASN A 247 -13.83 9.06 -24.14
C ASN A 247 -12.91 8.54 -23.03
N ASN A 248 -11.89 7.75 -23.35
CA ASN A 248 -10.98 7.13 -22.39
C ASN A 248 -11.65 6.28 -21.30
N GLN A 249 -12.80 5.70 -21.60
CA GLN A 249 -13.48 4.77 -20.69
C GLN A 249 -13.16 3.34 -21.09
N LEU A 250 -12.81 2.51 -20.10
CA LEU A 250 -12.61 1.07 -20.31
C LEU A 250 -13.93 0.37 -20.67
N LYS A 251 -13.90 -0.38 -21.74
CA LYS A 251 -15.01 -1.20 -22.23
C LYS A 251 -14.53 -2.61 -22.56
N LEU A 252 -15.43 -3.57 -22.38
CA LEU A 252 -15.22 -4.98 -22.66
C LEU A 252 -15.98 -5.41 -23.92
N GLU A 253 -15.32 -6.22 -24.74
CA GLU A 253 -15.96 -6.98 -25.80
C GLU A 253 -16.50 -8.29 -25.22
N VAL A 254 -17.81 -8.46 -25.30
CA VAL A 254 -18.51 -9.61 -24.74
C VAL A 254 -19.15 -10.42 -25.87
N LYS A 255 -19.00 -11.73 -25.81
CA LYS A 255 -19.56 -12.65 -26.82
C LYS A 255 -21.05 -12.43 -26.96
N ASN A 256 -21.53 -12.41 -28.21
CA ASN A 256 -22.93 -12.22 -28.59
C ASN A 256 -23.53 -10.84 -28.26
N ILE A 257 -22.72 -9.87 -27.83
CA ILE A 257 -23.11 -8.48 -27.64
C ILE A 257 -22.39 -7.64 -28.70
N LYS A 258 -23.18 -6.92 -29.57
CA LYS A 258 -22.59 -6.11 -30.65
C LYS A 258 -21.80 -4.90 -30.15
N GLU A 259 -22.28 -4.30 -29.08
CA GLU A 259 -21.65 -3.09 -28.50
C GLU A 259 -20.71 -3.44 -27.37
N LYS A 260 -19.60 -2.70 -27.27
CA LYS A 260 -18.69 -2.84 -26.15
C LYS A 260 -19.35 -2.37 -24.84
N VAL A 261 -19.36 -3.21 -23.83
CA VAL A 261 -19.99 -2.98 -22.53
C VAL A 261 -19.04 -2.18 -21.63
N PRO A 262 -19.48 -1.08 -21.00
CA PRO A 262 -18.66 -0.35 -20.03
C PRO A 262 -18.21 -1.25 -18.87
N LEU A 263 -16.95 -1.12 -18.45
CA LEU A 263 -16.40 -1.91 -17.34
C LEU A 263 -17.18 -1.70 -16.02
N SER A 264 -17.77 -0.51 -15.83
CA SER A 264 -18.61 -0.18 -14.67
C SER A 264 -19.92 -1.00 -14.55
N MET A 265 -20.31 -1.69 -15.62
CA MET A 265 -21.47 -2.60 -15.61
C MET A 265 -21.14 -3.99 -15.03
N PHE A 266 -19.85 -4.26 -14.79
CA PHE A 266 -19.40 -5.51 -14.18
C PHE A 266 -19.16 -5.30 -12.67
N GLY A 267 -19.26 -6.39 -11.92
CA GLY A 267 -19.06 -6.34 -10.46
C GLY A 267 -17.62 -6.03 -10.05
N ASP A 268 -17.46 -5.62 -8.78
CA ASP A 268 -16.16 -5.24 -8.17
C ASP A 268 -15.11 -6.34 -8.30
N GLY A 269 -15.51 -7.61 -8.32
CA GLY A 269 -14.60 -8.73 -8.48
C GLY A 269 -13.81 -8.70 -9.77
N LEU A 270 -14.45 -8.35 -10.91
CA LEU A 270 -13.75 -8.19 -12.18
C LEU A 270 -12.80 -6.99 -12.14
N MET A 271 -13.22 -5.90 -11.54
CA MET A 271 -12.38 -4.70 -11.37
C MET A 271 -11.12 -5.04 -10.58
N LYS A 272 -11.27 -5.72 -9.45
CA LYS A 272 -10.15 -6.14 -8.61
C LYS A 272 -9.24 -7.13 -9.33
N TYR A 273 -9.82 -8.13 -9.98
CA TYR A 273 -9.06 -9.10 -10.77
C TYR A 273 -8.22 -8.42 -11.87
N LEU A 274 -8.84 -7.52 -12.63
CA LEU A 274 -8.19 -6.72 -13.66
C LEU A 274 -7.02 -5.91 -13.10
N HIS A 275 -7.25 -5.23 -11.99
CA HIS A 275 -6.22 -4.40 -11.35
C HIS A 275 -5.01 -5.26 -10.95
N ILE A 276 -5.25 -6.37 -10.24
CA ILE A 276 -4.19 -7.26 -9.79
C ILE A 276 -3.43 -7.84 -11.00
N VAL A 277 -4.15 -8.42 -11.96
CA VAL A 277 -3.53 -9.07 -13.12
C VAL A 277 -2.77 -8.07 -13.99
N SER A 278 -3.33 -6.88 -14.22
CA SER A 278 -2.64 -5.81 -14.97
C SER A 278 -1.36 -5.36 -14.26
N ALA A 279 -1.39 -5.23 -12.93
CA ALA A 279 -0.21 -4.89 -12.15
C ALA A 279 0.92 -5.93 -12.31
N PHE A 280 0.58 -7.22 -12.31
CA PHE A 280 1.56 -8.29 -12.56
C PHE A 280 2.08 -8.31 -13.99
N ILE A 281 1.25 -8.00 -14.97
CA ILE A 281 1.61 -8.01 -16.40
C ILE A 281 2.44 -6.79 -16.78
N ALA A 282 2.00 -5.58 -16.36
CA ALA A 282 2.55 -4.30 -16.81
C ALA A 282 3.87 -3.91 -16.16
N ASN A 283 4.21 -4.49 -15.02
CA ASN A 283 5.23 -3.91 -14.17
C ASN A 283 6.44 -4.81 -13.96
N ASN A 284 7.61 -4.17 -13.88
CA ASN A 284 8.85 -4.77 -13.41
C ASN A 284 8.97 -4.71 -11.87
N ALA A 285 7.86 -4.56 -11.15
CA ALA A 285 7.86 -4.51 -9.70
C ALA A 285 8.50 -5.77 -9.11
N THR A 286 9.31 -5.57 -8.09
CA THR A 286 9.91 -6.64 -7.29
C THR A 286 9.08 -6.96 -6.05
N THR A 287 8.22 -6.05 -5.63
CA THR A 287 7.32 -6.23 -4.48
C THR A 287 5.92 -5.77 -4.80
N ILE A 288 4.91 -6.59 -4.47
CA ILE A 288 3.49 -6.29 -4.70
C ILE A 288 2.74 -6.47 -3.38
N TYR A 289 1.96 -5.45 -3.01
CA TYR A 289 1.11 -5.44 -1.82
C TYR A 289 -0.36 -5.46 -2.24
N ILE A 290 -1.13 -6.42 -1.71
CA ILE A 290 -2.55 -6.60 -2.01
C ILE A 290 -3.32 -6.62 -0.71
N ASP A 291 -4.13 -5.61 -0.44
CA ASP A 291 -4.97 -5.59 0.75
C ASP A 291 -6.33 -6.23 0.45
N GLU A 292 -6.82 -7.04 1.42
CA GLU A 292 -8.10 -7.75 1.33
C GLU A 292 -8.28 -8.44 -0.03
N VAL A 293 -7.36 -9.36 -0.35
CA VAL A 293 -7.26 -9.99 -1.68
C VAL A 293 -8.57 -10.64 -2.14
N GLU A 294 -9.36 -11.17 -1.23
CA GLU A 294 -10.65 -11.83 -1.47
C GLU A 294 -11.80 -10.87 -1.76
N ASN A 295 -11.67 -9.59 -1.40
CA ASN A 295 -12.79 -8.65 -1.44
C ASN A 295 -13.37 -8.51 -2.86
N GLY A 296 -14.69 -8.77 -2.97
CA GLY A 296 -15.41 -8.75 -4.23
C GLY A 296 -15.20 -9.97 -5.14
N LEU A 297 -14.33 -10.94 -4.77
CA LEU A 297 -14.05 -12.12 -5.58
C LEU A 297 -14.89 -13.32 -5.16
N HIS A 298 -15.51 -13.97 -6.13
CA HIS A 298 -16.11 -15.29 -5.91
C HIS A 298 -15.01 -16.35 -5.73
N PHE A 299 -15.28 -17.44 -4.97
CA PHE A 299 -14.29 -18.46 -4.64
C PHE A 299 -13.53 -19.05 -5.85
N SER A 300 -14.23 -19.28 -6.96
CA SER A 300 -13.61 -19.78 -8.21
C SER A 300 -12.59 -18.79 -8.80
N CYS A 301 -12.85 -17.50 -8.63
CA CYS A 301 -11.96 -16.43 -9.07
C CYS A 301 -10.75 -16.27 -8.15
N MET A 302 -10.92 -16.52 -6.84
CA MET A 302 -9.81 -16.54 -5.88
C MET A 302 -8.78 -17.62 -6.24
N ARG A 303 -9.26 -18.84 -6.56
CA ARG A 303 -8.39 -19.93 -7.02
C ARG A 303 -7.62 -19.55 -8.28
N LEU A 304 -8.33 -19.06 -9.30
CA LEU A 304 -7.74 -18.62 -10.55
C LEU A 304 -6.66 -17.54 -10.33
N LEU A 305 -6.97 -16.55 -9.46
CA LEU A 305 -6.04 -15.47 -9.13
C LEU A 305 -4.78 -16.00 -8.46
N LEU A 306 -4.90 -16.87 -7.45
CA LEU A 306 -3.77 -17.49 -6.75
C LEU A 306 -2.89 -18.30 -7.71
N GLU A 307 -3.51 -19.11 -8.57
CA GLU A 307 -2.75 -19.87 -9.57
C GLU A 307 -1.95 -18.97 -10.51
N LYS A 308 -2.55 -17.85 -10.94
CA LYS A 308 -1.85 -16.87 -11.78
C LYS A 308 -0.71 -16.19 -11.06
N ILE A 309 -0.90 -15.76 -9.82
CA ILE A 309 0.15 -15.12 -9.02
C ILE A 309 1.32 -16.08 -8.84
N ILE A 310 1.06 -17.32 -8.43
CA ILE A 310 2.11 -18.33 -8.23
C ILE A 310 2.84 -18.65 -9.55
N ASN A 311 2.09 -18.84 -10.64
CA ASN A 311 2.69 -19.08 -11.96
C ASN A 311 3.53 -17.89 -12.43
N PHE A 312 3.10 -16.66 -12.12
CA PHE A 312 3.85 -15.46 -12.46
C PHE A 312 5.16 -15.37 -11.67
N ILE A 313 5.11 -15.62 -10.35
CA ILE A 313 6.32 -15.69 -9.51
C ILE A 313 7.30 -16.74 -10.04
N LYS A 314 6.80 -17.93 -10.40
CA LYS A 314 7.63 -19.03 -10.92
C LYS A 314 8.30 -18.71 -12.26
N LYS A 315 7.58 -18.04 -13.17
CA LYS A 315 8.09 -17.68 -14.49
C LYS A 315 9.11 -16.54 -14.45
N ASN A 316 9.07 -15.71 -13.42
CA ASN A 316 9.93 -14.54 -13.28
C ASN A 316 10.94 -14.71 -12.13
N LYS A 317 11.65 -15.85 -12.10
CA LYS A 317 12.59 -16.20 -11.03
C LYS A 317 13.67 -15.13 -10.85
N ASP A 318 14.16 -14.56 -11.96
CA ASP A 318 15.23 -13.57 -11.97
C ASP A 318 14.82 -12.20 -11.38
N ARG A 319 13.52 -11.94 -11.27
CA ARG A 319 13.01 -10.66 -10.71
C ARG A 319 12.96 -10.62 -9.20
N ASN A 320 13.20 -11.74 -8.50
CA ASN A 320 13.06 -11.83 -7.04
C ASN A 320 11.72 -11.27 -6.54
N LEU A 321 10.64 -11.53 -7.29
CA LEU A 321 9.30 -11.01 -7.00
C LEU A 321 8.82 -11.52 -5.65
N GLN A 322 8.37 -10.60 -4.79
CA GLN A 322 7.80 -10.85 -3.49
C GLN A 322 6.39 -10.28 -3.42
N VAL A 323 5.45 -11.05 -2.88
CA VAL A 323 4.03 -10.66 -2.77
C VAL A 323 3.61 -10.73 -1.32
N PHE A 324 2.95 -9.67 -0.87
CA PHE A 324 2.30 -9.57 0.43
C PHE A 324 0.80 -9.39 0.21
N MET A 325 0.00 -10.25 0.81
CA MET A 325 -1.46 -10.19 0.70
C MET A 325 -2.08 -10.22 2.09
N THR A 326 -3.07 -9.37 2.34
CA THR A 326 -3.90 -9.51 3.54
C THR A 326 -5.20 -10.23 3.20
N THR A 327 -5.72 -10.95 4.17
CA THR A 327 -7.03 -11.62 4.08
C THR A 327 -7.67 -11.75 5.46
N HIS A 328 -8.99 -11.77 5.48
CA HIS A 328 -9.79 -12.16 6.64
C HIS A 328 -10.71 -13.35 6.31
N SER A 329 -10.57 -13.93 5.11
CA SER A 329 -11.38 -15.04 4.63
C SER A 329 -10.72 -16.40 4.92
N GLN A 330 -11.39 -17.22 5.70
CA GLN A 330 -11.00 -18.61 5.89
C GLN A 330 -11.00 -19.37 4.56
N GLU A 331 -12.04 -19.18 3.76
CA GLU A 331 -12.17 -19.79 2.45
C GLU A 331 -10.98 -19.50 1.55
N PHE A 332 -10.50 -18.24 1.55
CA PHE A 332 -9.30 -17.89 0.81
C PHE A 332 -8.06 -18.68 1.27
N VAL A 333 -7.87 -18.84 2.59
CA VAL A 333 -6.73 -19.59 3.14
C VAL A 333 -6.85 -21.10 2.84
N GLU A 334 -8.07 -21.65 2.81
CA GLU A 334 -8.32 -23.04 2.40
C GLU A 334 -7.96 -23.26 0.92
N ILE A 335 -8.39 -22.34 0.03
CA ILE A 335 -8.03 -22.38 -1.38
C ILE A 335 -6.51 -22.22 -1.55
N LEU A 336 -5.89 -21.32 -0.79
CA LEU A 336 -4.43 -21.12 -0.80
C LEU A 336 -3.71 -22.44 -0.46
N ASP A 337 -4.10 -23.13 0.62
CA ASP A 337 -3.47 -24.40 1.05
C ASP A 337 -3.52 -25.46 -0.08
N GLN A 338 -4.67 -25.57 -0.74
CA GLN A 338 -4.81 -26.48 -1.89
C GLN A 338 -3.90 -26.08 -3.05
N VAL A 339 -3.95 -24.80 -3.45
CA VAL A 339 -3.23 -24.32 -4.65
C VAL A 339 -1.72 -24.38 -4.45
N ILE A 340 -1.19 -24.01 -3.26
CA ILE A 340 0.27 -24.06 -3.03
C ILE A 340 0.81 -25.50 -3.02
N LYS A 341 0.03 -26.47 -2.56
CA LYS A 341 0.38 -27.90 -2.60
C LYS A 341 0.38 -28.40 -4.05
N GLU A 342 -0.69 -28.17 -4.81
CA GLU A 342 -0.80 -28.56 -6.22
C GLU A 342 0.31 -27.93 -7.07
N LYS A 343 0.61 -26.64 -6.84
CA LYS A 343 1.66 -25.93 -7.56
C LYS A 343 3.07 -26.20 -7.02
N LYS A 344 3.24 -27.03 -5.96
CA LYS A 344 4.54 -27.27 -5.29
C LYS A 344 5.22 -25.92 -4.94
N PHE A 345 4.51 -25.10 -4.16
CA PHE A 345 4.96 -23.74 -3.81
C PHE A 345 4.96 -23.50 -2.28
N THR A 346 4.78 -24.55 -1.48
CA THR A 346 4.69 -24.50 -0.02
C THR A 346 5.89 -23.84 0.63
N ASN A 347 7.12 -24.22 0.23
CA ASN A 347 8.38 -23.69 0.79
C ASN A 347 8.65 -22.22 0.45
N GLN A 348 7.87 -21.64 -0.44
CA GLN A 348 7.96 -20.24 -0.84
C GLN A 348 6.74 -19.42 -0.39
N THR A 349 5.90 -20.04 0.45
CA THR A 349 4.70 -19.44 1.01
C THR A 349 4.75 -19.45 2.52
N LYS A 350 4.39 -18.34 3.14
CA LYS A 350 4.27 -18.20 4.59
C LYS A 350 3.02 -17.40 4.93
N LEU A 351 2.34 -17.82 5.98
CA LEU A 351 1.20 -17.10 6.54
C LEU A 351 1.61 -16.55 7.90
N PHE A 352 1.23 -15.32 8.17
CA PHE A 352 1.42 -14.64 9.44
C PHE A 352 0.06 -14.29 10.03
N CYS A 353 -0.26 -14.84 11.18
CA CYS A 353 -1.44 -14.44 11.94
C CYS A 353 -1.08 -13.30 12.88
N LEU A 354 -1.70 -12.14 12.70
CA LEU A 354 -1.52 -10.99 13.59
C LEU A 354 -2.52 -11.06 14.73
N GLU A 355 -2.00 -11.07 15.96
CA GLU A 355 -2.80 -11.08 17.18
C GLU A 355 -2.46 -9.87 18.05
N LYS A 356 -3.49 -9.30 18.68
CA LYS A 356 -3.31 -8.26 19.68
C LYS A 356 -2.96 -8.92 21.02
N SER A 357 -1.76 -8.62 21.50
CA SER A 357 -1.37 -8.85 22.89
C SER A 357 -1.70 -7.63 23.74
N SER A 358 -1.66 -7.75 25.06
CA SER A 358 -1.88 -6.65 26.01
C SER A 358 -0.97 -5.44 25.79
N SER A 359 0.20 -5.64 25.18
CA SER A 359 1.23 -4.59 25.03
C SER A 359 1.65 -4.31 23.59
N SER A 360 1.37 -5.19 22.63
CA SER A 360 1.82 -5.06 21.24
C SER A 360 1.05 -5.98 20.31
N ILE A 361 1.35 -5.92 19.03
CA ILE A 361 0.91 -6.90 18.03
C ILE A 361 1.98 -7.98 17.92
N VAL A 362 1.58 -9.24 17.95
CA VAL A 362 2.44 -10.40 17.71
C VAL A 362 2.06 -11.01 16.37
N ALA A 363 3.05 -11.44 15.60
CA ALA A 363 2.85 -12.13 14.33
C ALA A 363 3.26 -13.61 14.51
N GLU A 364 2.30 -14.51 14.49
CA GLU A 364 2.56 -15.95 14.54
C GLU A 364 2.76 -16.49 13.13
N PRO A 365 3.93 -17.10 12.83
CA PRO A 365 4.25 -17.58 11.48
C PRO A 365 3.78 -19.03 11.27
N TYR A 366 3.16 -19.29 10.11
CA TYR A 366 2.79 -20.62 9.63
C TYR A 366 3.44 -20.87 8.27
N TYR A 367 4.21 -21.95 8.17
CA TYR A 367 4.82 -22.35 6.90
C TYR A 367 3.77 -22.98 5.98
N GLY A 368 3.90 -22.80 4.67
CA GLY A 368 2.97 -23.33 3.70
C GLY A 368 2.80 -24.86 3.74
N GLU A 369 3.78 -25.59 4.29
CA GLU A 369 3.69 -27.03 4.51
C GLU A 369 2.71 -27.38 5.65
N ASN A 370 2.52 -26.50 6.61
CA ASN A 370 1.82 -26.72 7.87
C ASN A 370 0.63 -25.76 8.07
N LEU A 371 -0.03 -25.30 7.01
CA LEU A 371 -1.22 -24.44 7.13
C LEU A 371 -2.38 -25.12 7.86
N SER A 372 -2.39 -26.47 7.92
CA SER A 372 -3.35 -27.19 8.75
C SER A 372 -3.27 -26.84 10.24
N LEU A 373 -2.09 -26.45 10.74
CA LEU A 373 -1.92 -25.98 12.12
C LEU A 373 -2.61 -24.63 12.34
N TYR A 374 -2.55 -23.76 11.33
CA TYR A 374 -3.25 -22.47 11.37
C TYR A 374 -4.76 -22.67 11.58
N PHE A 375 -5.40 -23.52 10.79
CA PHE A 375 -6.83 -23.82 10.95
C PHE A 375 -7.17 -24.40 12.31
N LYS A 376 -6.30 -25.28 12.84
CA LYS A 376 -6.49 -25.87 14.16
C LYS A 376 -6.41 -24.84 15.28
N ASN A 377 -5.43 -23.94 15.21
CA ASN A 377 -5.17 -22.95 16.25
C ASN A 377 -6.15 -21.76 16.21
N HIS A 378 -6.64 -21.41 15.03
CA HIS A 378 -7.45 -20.21 14.81
C HIS A 378 -8.87 -20.49 14.32
N ALA A 379 -9.43 -21.67 14.64
CA ALA A 379 -10.82 -22.00 14.32
C ALA A 379 -11.84 -20.95 14.79
N ASN A 380 -11.50 -20.18 15.85
CA ASN A 380 -12.35 -19.14 16.42
C ASN A 380 -12.37 -17.83 15.63
N LEU A 381 -11.29 -17.51 14.89
CA LEU A 381 -11.21 -16.29 14.09
C LEU A 381 -12.26 -16.22 12.98
N PHE A 382 -12.81 -17.36 12.62
CA PHE A 382 -13.76 -17.53 11.53
C PHE A 382 -15.16 -17.94 12.00
N GLY A 383 -15.49 -17.69 13.26
CA GLY A 383 -16.83 -17.96 13.81
C GLY A 383 -17.13 -19.47 14.04
N GLY A 384 -16.08 -20.32 14.06
CA GLY A 384 -16.25 -21.78 14.15
C GLY A 384 -16.71 -22.31 15.51
N LYS A 385 -16.62 -21.54 16.60
CA LYS A 385 -17.03 -22.02 17.94
C LYS A 385 -18.52 -21.87 18.24
N GLU A 386 -19.21 -20.95 17.63
CA GLU A 386 -20.64 -20.78 17.90
C GLU A 386 -21.50 -21.85 17.21
N ARG A 387 -21.08 -22.37 16.06
CA ARG A 387 -21.82 -23.43 15.36
C ARG A 387 -21.76 -24.81 16.04
N PHE A 388 -20.79 -25.06 16.92
CA PHE A 388 -20.66 -26.33 17.63
C PHE A 388 -21.31 -26.34 19.03
N LYS A 389 -21.76 -25.20 19.54
CA LYS A 389 -22.46 -25.16 20.84
C LYS A 389 -23.97 -25.41 20.78
N GLU A 390 -24.58 -25.27 19.59
CA GLU A 390 -26.03 -25.46 19.43
C GLU A 390 -26.47 -26.94 19.24
N ASN A 391 -25.54 -27.88 19.07
CA ASN A 391 -25.91 -29.29 18.83
C ASN A 391 -25.70 -30.21 20.05
N ASN A 392 -25.52 -29.68 21.26
CA ASN A 392 -25.43 -30.53 22.48
C ASN A 392 -26.54 -30.18 23.49
N TYR A 393 -27.76 -30.02 23.01
CA TYR A 393 -28.97 -30.11 23.82
C TYR A 393 -29.87 -31.15 23.19
N GLU A 394 -29.63 -32.42 23.53
CA GLU A 394 -30.59 -33.47 23.72
C GLU A 394 -30.07 -34.40 24.82
#